data_bd2a286eb10e00f08268e435bd7c78d0
#
_entry.id   bd2a286eb10e00f08268e435bd7c78d0
#
_cell.length_a   1.000
_cell.length_b   1.000
_cell.length_c   1.000
_cell.angle_alpha   90.00
_cell.angle_beta   90.00
_cell.angle_gamma   90.00
#
_symmetry.space_group_name_H-M   'P 1'
#
loop_
_entity.id
_entity.type
_entity.pdbx_description
1 polymer ?
#
loop_
_entity_poly.entity_id
_entity_poly.type
_entity_poly.pdbx_seq_one_letter_code
_entity_poly.pdbx_strand_id
1 'polypeptide(L)'
;MIKVSIISSGEIVNGLEVKGHANFAEHGKDLVCAGVSCIITGGFNALNKEDVEEISLEEGYAKVIVKPGSKSIEVLNVILIQLQTIQESYPKFIKIK
;
A
#
# COMPACT_ATOMS: atom_id res chain seq x y z
N MET A 1 -11.65 -8.74 2.31
CA MET A 1 -11.09 -7.54 2.98
C MET A 1 -9.64 -7.34 2.59
N ILE A 2 -9.28 -6.12 2.28
CA ILE A 2 -7.89 -5.75 2.04
C ILE A 2 -7.22 -5.51 3.38
N LYS A 3 -6.06 -6.13 3.59
CA LYS A 3 -5.28 -5.98 4.82
C LYS A 3 -3.95 -5.33 4.49
N VAL A 4 -3.67 -4.21 5.13
CA VAL A 4 -2.42 -3.47 4.98
C VAL A 4 -1.61 -3.61 6.26
N SER A 5 -0.39 -4.13 6.13
CA SER A 5 0.54 -4.25 7.24
C SER A 5 1.67 -3.25 7.06
N ILE A 6 1.91 -2.44 8.08
CA ILE A 6 3.00 -1.47 8.07
C ILE A 6 4.28 -2.18 8.51
N ILE A 7 5.34 -1.99 7.75
CA ILE A 7 6.64 -2.59 8.03
C ILE A 7 7.57 -1.50 8.53
N SER A 8 8.27 -1.77 9.63
CA SER A 8 9.17 -0.80 10.25
C SER A 8 10.55 -1.40 10.50
N SER A 9 11.57 -0.56 10.46
CA SER A 9 12.92 -0.87 10.90
C SER A 9 13.18 0.03 12.11
N GLY A 10 13.14 -0.55 13.31
CA GLY A 10 13.11 0.24 14.53
C GLY A 10 11.83 1.07 14.60
N GLU A 11 11.97 2.39 14.74
CA GLU A 11 10.83 3.31 14.79
C GLU A 11 10.50 3.93 13.42
N ILE A 12 11.28 3.57 12.39
CA ILE A 12 11.11 4.13 11.06
C ILE A 12 10.25 3.20 10.23
N VAL A 13 9.11 3.70 9.74
CA VAL A 13 8.28 2.99 8.77
C VAL A 13 9.03 2.99 7.44
N ASN A 14 9.37 1.80 6.95
CA ASN A 14 10.12 1.67 5.70
C ASN A 14 9.51 0.70 4.70
N GLY A 15 8.31 0.24 4.93
CA GLY A 15 7.63 -0.63 3.98
C GLY A 15 6.18 -0.84 4.31
N LEU A 16 5.51 -1.57 3.43
CA LEU A 16 4.14 -2.00 3.63
C LEU A 16 3.86 -3.26 2.83
N GLU A 17 2.87 -4.00 3.28
CA GLU A 17 2.38 -5.19 2.60
C GLU A 17 0.86 -5.08 2.50
N VAL A 18 0.32 -5.35 1.32
CA VAL A 18 -1.12 -5.27 1.05
C VAL A 18 -1.59 -6.63 0.55
N LYS A 19 -2.59 -7.20 1.20
CA LYS A 19 -3.13 -8.52 0.86
C LYS A 19 -4.64 -8.49 0.71
N GLY A 20 -5.15 -9.26 -0.24
CA GLY A 20 -6.55 -9.57 -0.37
C GLY A 20 -7.30 -8.69 -1.34
N HIS A 21 -8.62 -8.85 -1.30
CA HIS A 21 -9.55 -8.10 -2.15
C HIS A 21 -10.62 -7.49 -1.26
N ALA A 22 -11.13 -6.33 -1.65
CA ALA A 22 -12.14 -5.62 -0.87
C ALA A 22 -13.46 -6.38 -0.82
N ASN A 23 -13.83 -7.01 -1.95
CA ASN A 23 -15.14 -7.65 -2.12
C ASN A 23 -16.29 -6.65 -1.91
N PHE A 24 -16.06 -5.40 -2.28
CA PHE A 24 -17.07 -4.34 -2.26
C PHE A 24 -18.08 -4.55 -3.39
N ALA A 25 -17.62 -5.03 -4.54
CA ALA A 25 -18.42 -5.30 -5.72
C ALA A 25 -17.76 -6.40 -6.54
N GLU A 26 -18.37 -6.76 -7.67
CA GLU A 26 -17.82 -7.74 -8.59
C GLU A 26 -16.43 -7.33 -9.08
N HIS A 27 -15.60 -8.32 -9.40
CA HIS A 27 -14.28 -8.09 -10.00
C HIS A 27 -14.46 -7.20 -11.26
N GLY A 28 -13.64 -6.16 -11.35
CA GLY A 28 -13.71 -5.17 -12.42
C GLY A 28 -14.67 -4.01 -12.16
N LYS A 29 -15.50 -4.09 -11.11
CA LYS A 29 -16.45 -3.04 -10.72
C LYS A 29 -16.23 -2.57 -9.28
N ASP A 30 -15.19 -3.05 -8.63
CA ASP A 30 -14.92 -2.76 -7.24
C ASP A 30 -14.12 -1.46 -7.10
N LEU A 31 -14.79 -0.41 -6.66
CA LEU A 31 -14.17 0.91 -6.51
C LEU A 31 -13.08 0.92 -5.44
N VAL A 32 -13.25 0.13 -4.38
CA VAL A 32 -12.25 0.05 -3.31
C VAL A 32 -10.98 -0.60 -3.82
N CYS A 33 -11.11 -1.73 -4.52
CA CYS A 33 -9.96 -2.39 -5.15
C CYS A 33 -9.29 -1.49 -6.18
N ALA A 34 -10.08 -0.80 -7.01
CA ALA A 34 -9.54 0.12 -8.02
C ALA A 34 -8.76 1.26 -7.37
N GLY A 35 -9.31 1.85 -6.30
CA GLY A 35 -8.65 2.92 -5.56
C GLY A 35 -7.33 2.46 -4.95
N VAL A 36 -7.34 1.33 -4.25
CA VAL A 36 -6.13 0.76 -3.64
C VAL A 36 -5.10 0.40 -4.70
N SER A 37 -5.52 -0.22 -5.81
CA SER A 37 -4.60 -0.58 -6.91
C SER A 37 -3.94 0.66 -7.52
N CYS A 38 -4.69 1.73 -7.71
CA CYS A 38 -4.16 2.98 -8.23
C CYS A 38 -3.11 3.59 -7.28
N ILE A 39 -3.40 3.62 -5.99
CA ILE A 39 -2.50 4.15 -4.98
C ILE A 39 -1.21 3.33 -4.92
N ILE A 40 -1.32 2.01 -4.88
CA ILE A 40 -0.17 1.11 -4.77
C ILE A 40 0.67 1.15 -6.04
N THR A 41 0.06 0.96 -7.21
CA THR A 41 0.80 0.92 -8.47
C THR A 41 1.46 2.27 -8.76
N GLY A 42 0.71 3.36 -8.64
CA GLY A 42 1.24 4.70 -8.86
C GLY A 42 2.30 5.07 -7.83
N GLY A 43 2.05 4.74 -6.56
CA GLY A 43 2.99 5.00 -5.49
C GLY A 43 4.29 4.22 -5.65
N PHE A 44 4.22 2.95 -6.02
CA PHE A 44 5.43 2.15 -6.25
C PHE A 44 6.24 2.68 -7.43
N ASN A 45 5.56 3.18 -8.47
CA ASN A 45 6.25 3.81 -9.61
C ASN A 45 6.94 5.13 -9.24
N ALA A 46 6.53 5.77 -8.15
CA ALA A 46 7.13 7.00 -7.67
C ALA A 46 8.35 6.79 -6.78
N LEU A 47 8.64 5.54 -6.38
CA LEU A 47 9.81 5.24 -5.58
C LEU A 47 11.09 5.30 -6.41
N ASN A 48 12.19 5.73 -5.78
CA ASN A 48 13.50 5.60 -6.40
C ASN A 48 13.93 4.14 -6.36
N LYS A 49 14.22 3.56 -7.50
CA LYS A 49 14.59 2.14 -7.62
C LYS A 49 15.79 1.77 -6.74
N GLU A 50 16.75 2.66 -6.62
CA GLU A 50 17.96 2.45 -5.81
C GLU A 50 17.67 2.40 -4.32
N ASP A 51 16.51 2.91 -3.87
CA ASP A 51 16.10 2.85 -2.47
C ASP A 51 15.34 1.56 -2.14
N VAL A 52 14.88 0.83 -3.15
CA VAL A 52 14.04 -0.35 -2.96
C VAL A 52 14.88 -1.57 -2.62
N GLU A 53 14.60 -2.19 -1.47
CA GLU A 53 15.24 -3.43 -1.04
C GLU A 53 14.44 -4.67 -1.46
N GLU A 54 13.11 -4.55 -1.44
CA GLU A 54 12.22 -5.64 -1.82
C GLU A 54 10.95 -5.04 -2.42
N ILE A 55 10.47 -5.62 -3.51
CA ILE A 55 9.23 -5.20 -4.13
C ILE A 55 8.53 -6.38 -4.80
N SER A 56 7.22 -6.49 -4.57
CA SER A 56 6.36 -7.47 -5.24
C SER A 56 5.04 -6.79 -5.57
N LEU A 57 4.52 -7.06 -6.74
CA LEU A 57 3.23 -6.52 -7.18
C LEU A 57 2.53 -7.58 -8.03
N GLU A 58 1.52 -8.20 -7.45
CA GLU A 58 0.74 -9.26 -8.07
C GLU A 58 -0.74 -9.01 -7.78
N GLU A 59 -1.62 -9.72 -8.47
CA GLU A 59 -3.03 -9.64 -8.18
C GLU A 59 -3.30 -10.08 -6.73
N GLY A 60 -3.95 -9.21 -5.96
CA GLY A 60 -4.28 -9.48 -4.56
C GLY A 60 -3.11 -9.43 -3.59
N TYR A 61 -1.91 -9.02 -4.05
CA TYR A 61 -0.74 -8.93 -3.19
C TYR A 61 0.24 -7.85 -3.65
N ALA A 62 0.68 -7.04 -2.73
CA ALA A 62 1.73 -6.07 -2.99
C ALA A 62 2.61 -5.92 -1.74
N LYS A 63 3.89 -5.71 -1.96
CA LYS A 63 4.83 -5.48 -0.85
C LYS A 63 5.96 -4.61 -1.34
N VAL A 64 6.41 -3.69 -0.51
CA VAL A 64 7.63 -2.93 -0.76
C VAL A 64 8.35 -2.67 0.55
N ILE A 65 9.67 -2.77 0.49
CA ILE A 65 10.56 -2.37 1.58
C ILE A 65 11.61 -1.46 0.95
N VAL A 66 11.80 -0.29 1.52
CA VAL A 66 12.83 0.66 1.09
C VAL A 66 13.87 0.84 2.19
N LYS A 67 15.04 1.34 1.82
CA LYS A 67 16.13 1.61 2.77
C LYS A 67 15.65 2.60 3.81
N PRO A 68 15.82 2.29 5.12
CA PRO A 68 15.48 3.24 6.17
C PRO A 68 16.28 4.54 6.01
N GLY A 69 15.59 5.66 6.14
CA GLY A 69 16.22 6.98 5.99
C GLY A 69 16.38 7.46 4.56
N SER A 70 15.97 6.67 3.56
CA SER A 70 15.99 7.11 2.16
C SER A 70 14.88 8.13 1.89
N LYS A 71 14.99 8.85 0.77
CA LYS A 71 13.97 9.81 0.36
C LYS A 71 12.65 9.15 0.01
N SER A 72 12.66 7.87 -0.34
CA SER A 72 11.46 7.12 -0.66
C SER A 72 10.54 6.92 0.56
N ILE A 73 11.01 7.17 1.77
CA ILE A 73 10.18 7.17 2.97
C ILE A 73 9.03 8.18 2.85
N GLU A 74 9.28 9.33 2.25
CA GLU A 74 8.24 10.35 2.05
C GLU A 74 7.13 9.85 1.12
N VAL A 75 7.52 9.10 0.08
CA VAL A 75 6.55 8.49 -0.84
C VAL A 75 5.71 7.45 -0.12
N LEU A 76 6.33 6.62 0.72
CA LEU A 76 5.61 5.64 1.55
C LEU A 76 4.60 6.31 2.46
N ASN A 77 4.96 7.44 3.07
CA ASN A 77 4.06 8.19 3.94
C ASN A 77 2.82 8.67 3.17
N VAL A 78 3.01 9.16 1.95
CA VAL A 78 1.90 9.58 1.10
C VAL A 78 1.00 8.39 0.75
N ILE A 79 1.60 7.24 0.37
CA ILE A 79 0.85 6.02 0.08
C ILE A 79 -0.02 5.63 1.28
N LEU A 80 0.55 5.63 2.48
CA LEU A 80 -0.18 5.25 3.70
C LEU A 80 -1.30 6.23 4.02
N ILE A 81 -1.07 7.53 3.85
CA ILE A 81 -2.11 8.55 4.06
C ILE A 81 -3.28 8.32 3.10
N GLN A 82 -2.99 8.00 1.84
CA GLN A 82 -4.03 7.73 0.85
C GLN A 82 -4.82 6.46 1.18
N LEU A 83 -4.12 5.41 1.63
CA LEU A 83 -4.79 4.18 2.07
C LEU A 83 -5.66 4.43 3.31
N GLN A 84 -5.19 5.23 4.25
CA GLN A 84 -5.97 5.63 5.43
C GLN A 84 -7.23 6.40 5.02
N THR A 85 -7.14 7.22 3.99
CA THR A 85 -8.29 7.95 3.46
C THR A 85 -9.36 7.00 2.94
N ILE A 86 -8.94 5.95 2.23
CA ILE A 86 -9.88 4.91 1.78
C ILE A 86 -10.49 4.19 2.99
N GLN A 87 -9.68 3.85 3.99
CA GLN A 87 -10.16 3.18 5.20
C GLN A 87 -11.23 4.00 5.92
N GLU A 88 -11.07 5.30 5.98
CA GLU A 88 -12.08 6.19 6.61
C GLU A 88 -13.44 6.09 5.92
N SER A 89 -13.44 6.01 4.60
CA SER A 89 -14.68 5.92 3.81
C SER A 89 -15.24 4.50 3.73
N TYR A 90 -14.37 3.49 3.77
CA TYR A 90 -14.74 2.08 3.57
C TYR A 90 -14.15 1.17 4.65
N PRO A 91 -14.40 1.43 5.94
CA PRO A 91 -13.73 0.71 7.04
C PRO A 91 -14.04 -0.78 7.10
N LYS A 92 -15.11 -1.23 6.43
CA LYS A 92 -15.47 -2.66 6.39
C LYS A 92 -14.70 -3.42 5.31
N PHE A 93 -13.98 -2.72 4.42
CA PHE A 93 -13.37 -3.34 3.25
C PHE A 93 -11.85 -3.25 3.24
N ILE A 94 -11.26 -2.41 4.07
CA ILE A 94 -9.81 -2.25 4.19
C ILE A 94 -9.42 -2.00 5.66
N LYS A 95 -8.34 -2.63 6.09
CA LYS A 95 -7.83 -2.54 7.45
C LYS A 95 -6.32 -2.32 7.41
N ILE A 96 -5.85 -1.30 8.11
CA ILE A 96 -4.42 -0.98 8.21
C ILE A 96 -3.97 -1.25 9.64
N LYS A 97 -2.86 -1.96 9.77
CA LYS A 97 -2.25 -2.27 11.08
C LYS A 97 -0.79 -1.85 11.13
#